data_99b9e1f0f68e242e531276c5e0c11be7
#
_entry.id   99b9e1f0f68e242e531276c5e0c11be7
#
_cell.length_a   1.000
_cell.length_b   1.000
_cell.length_c   1.000
_cell.angle_alpha   90.00
_cell.angle_beta   90.00
_cell.angle_gamma   90.00
#
_symmetry.space_group_name_H-M   'P 1'
#
loop_
_entity.id
_entity.type
_entity.pdbx_description
1 polymer ?
#
loop_
_entity_poly.entity_id
_entity_poly.type
_entity_poly.pdbx_seq_one_letter_code
_entity_poly.pdbx_strand_id
1 'polypeptide(L)'
;MSRGLGDVYKRQVDTDSEIAFGIENEARPPKKLAERVEQTTEDLHIQKLRNRNIFELSGGEKQKIAFASVYAMNPQIYLLDEPSSNLDMTSIQELKEHLRLIKKQGKTVLIAEHRLYYLMELADRIVYLEKGEIKGIYTPEEFWQLSEPDREHMGLRAVDLQAVFPQKAHLPAPTPVLELRNVTLRYKKRTILHDIGLSAGKGEVIGVVGHNGAGKTTFSRALCGLHKDCDGQFLWESEPIERKERLQRSYMVMQDVNYELFAESVEAECSFGIRNPDQDLVETTMAELGLTTYRERHPNTLSGGQKQRVAVAVSMICGKDCLLYTSPSPRDISG
;
A
#
# COMPACT_ATOMS: atom_id res chain seq x y z
N MET A 1 37.76 32.95 11.59
CA MET A 1 37.74 31.54 11.11
C MET A 1 36.30 31.23 10.73
N SER A 2 36.01 31.31 9.42
CA SER A 2 34.66 31.01 8.89
C SER A 2 34.45 29.48 8.88
N ARG A 3 33.57 29.00 9.73
CA ARG A 3 33.06 27.64 9.57
C ARG A 3 32.19 27.65 8.32
N GLY A 4 32.62 26.92 7.31
CA GLY A 4 31.99 26.93 6.00
C GLY A 4 30.58 26.40 6.00
N LEU A 5 29.74 26.99 5.18
CA LEU A 5 28.37 26.55 4.82
C LEU A 5 28.26 25.07 4.38
N GLY A 6 29.38 24.38 4.20
CA GLY A 6 29.42 22.95 3.83
C GLY A 6 29.06 21.97 4.95
N ASP A 7 29.13 22.35 6.23
CA ASP A 7 28.84 21.46 7.35
C ASP A 7 27.33 21.40 7.70
N VAL A 8 26.55 22.35 7.22
CA VAL A 8 25.08 22.37 7.44
C VAL A 8 24.35 21.36 6.55
N TYR A 9 24.94 20.97 5.41
CA TYR A 9 24.34 19.99 4.47
C TYR A 9 24.75 18.53 4.72
N LYS A 10 25.56 18.25 5.73
CA LYS A 10 25.97 16.88 6.13
C LYS A 10 25.29 16.34 7.37
N ARG A 11 24.16 16.88 7.82
CA ARG A 11 23.28 16.13 8.69
C ARG A 11 22.69 15.02 7.82
N GLN A 12 23.29 13.84 7.91
CA GLN A 12 22.62 12.62 7.47
C GLN A 12 21.29 12.63 8.20
N VAL A 13 20.19 12.63 7.45
CA VAL A 13 18.83 12.52 8.01
C VAL A 13 18.71 11.07 8.46
N ASP A 14 19.13 10.80 9.68
CA ASP A 14 19.01 9.50 10.31
C ASP A 14 17.73 9.40 11.14
N THR A 15 17.39 8.19 11.49
CA THR A 15 16.16 7.88 12.24
C THR A 15 16.10 8.51 13.63
N ASP A 16 17.27 8.64 14.33
CA ASP A 16 17.33 9.24 15.66
C ASP A 16 17.04 10.75 15.58
N SER A 17 17.59 11.41 14.57
CA SER A 17 17.33 12.83 14.28
C SER A 17 15.87 13.07 13.92
N GLU A 18 15.21 12.16 13.18
CA GLU A 18 13.79 12.27 12.85
C GLU A 18 12.90 12.10 14.08
N ILE A 19 13.21 11.15 14.96
CA ILE A 19 12.49 10.98 16.23
C ILE A 19 12.68 12.21 17.13
N ALA A 20 13.90 12.79 17.16
CA ALA A 20 14.22 13.96 17.95
C ALA A 20 13.57 15.25 17.44
N PHE A 21 13.26 15.33 16.12
CA PHE A 21 12.81 16.55 15.45
C PHE A 21 11.62 17.23 16.13
N GLY A 22 10.59 16.43 16.52
CA GLY A 22 9.40 16.96 17.19
C GLY A 22 9.67 17.55 18.58
N ILE A 23 10.70 17.04 19.29
CA ILE A 23 11.03 17.45 20.66
C ILE A 23 12.18 18.46 20.73
N GLU A 24 12.93 18.69 19.65
CA GLU A 24 13.99 19.72 19.57
C GLU A 24 13.45 21.13 19.84
N ASN A 25 12.23 21.41 19.38
CA ASN A 25 11.58 22.71 19.59
C ASN A 25 11.20 23.01 21.05
N GLU A 26 11.24 22.02 21.93
CA GLU A 26 10.97 22.21 23.37
C GLU A 26 12.16 22.78 24.15
N ALA A 27 13.24 23.18 23.47
CA ALA A 27 14.47 23.75 24.07
C ALA A 27 15.06 22.88 25.21
N ARG A 28 14.95 21.55 25.10
CA ARG A 28 15.51 20.61 26.07
C ARG A 28 17.04 20.47 25.91
N PRO A 29 17.77 20.22 26.99
CA PRO A 29 19.21 19.92 26.89
C PRO A 29 19.47 18.69 26.01
N PRO A 30 20.55 18.67 25.20
CA PRO A 30 20.86 17.56 24.27
C PRO A 30 20.86 16.18 24.94
N LYS A 31 21.31 16.09 26.18
CA LYS A 31 21.31 14.82 26.94
C LYS A 31 19.88 14.29 27.15
N LYS A 32 18.93 15.16 27.50
CA LYS A 32 17.52 14.77 27.69
C LYS A 32 16.83 14.40 26.38
N LEU A 33 17.25 15.01 25.25
CA LEU A 33 16.78 14.61 23.91
C LEU A 33 17.22 13.18 23.59
N ALA A 34 18.51 12.87 23.79
CA ALA A 34 19.04 11.54 23.56
C ALA A 34 18.37 10.47 24.43
N GLU A 35 18.18 10.76 25.73
CA GLU A 35 17.47 9.89 26.68
C GLU A 35 16.02 9.64 26.20
N ARG A 36 15.35 10.68 25.69
CA ARG A 36 13.97 10.53 25.21
C ARG A 36 13.87 9.71 23.92
N VAL A 37 14.81 9.88 22.98
CA VAL A 37 14.91 9.07 21.79
C VAL A 37 15.16 7.60 22.14
N GLU A 38 16.10 7.33 23.05
CA GLU A 38 16.38 5.98 23.54
C GLU A 38 15.15 5.36 24.18
N GLN A 39 14.51 6.03 25.13
CA GLN A 39 13.27 5.56 25.75
C GLN A 39 12.15 5.29 24.72
N THR A 40 11.98 6.18 23.74
CA THR A 40 10.98 6.01 22.68
C THR A 40 11.25 4.73 21.86
N THR A 41 12.51 4.50 21.49
CA THR A 41 12.87 3.32 20.70
C THR A 41 12.73 2.02 21.48
N GLU A 42 12.95 2.06 22.80
CA GLU A 42 12.71 0.94 23.72
C GLU A 42 11.22 0.65 23.88
N ASP A 43 10.42 1.67 24.22
CA ASP A 43 8.96 1.54 24.42
C ASP A 43 8.25 0.94 23.18
N LEU A 44 8.71 1.33 21.98
CA LEU A 44 8.15 0.91 20.71
C LEU A 44 8.86 -0.30 20.09
N HIS A 45 9.87 -0.86 20.74
CA HIS A 45 10.66 -2.01 20.28
C HIS A 45 11.29 -1.83 18.88
N ILE A 46 11.76 -0.61 18.58
CA ILE A 46 12.36 -0.25 17.28
C ILE A 46 13.86 0.06 17.34
N GLN A 47 14.58 -0.42 18.36
CA GLN A 47 16.02 -0.15 18.55
C GLN A 47 16.86 -0.54 17.31
N LYS A 48 16.42 -1.57 16.57
CA LYS A 48 17.09 -2.01 15.32
C LYS A 48 17.06 -0.97 14.19
N LEU A 49 16.19 0.03 14.31
CA LEU A 49 16.07 1.10 13.33
C LEU A 49 16.94 2.33 13.68
N ARG A 50 17.59 2.36 14.85
CA ARG A 50 18.40 3.50 15.29
C ARG A 50 19.60 3.73 14.36
N ASN A 51 19.96 4.99 14.19
CA ASN A 51 21.11 5.45 13.41
C ASN A 51 21.09 4.96 11.93
N ARG A 52 19.93 4.63 11.38
CA ARG A 52 19.79 4.25 9.97
C ARG A 52 19.40 5.45 9.12
N ASN A 53 19.85 5.44 7.88
CA ASN A 53 19.43 6.44 6.90
C ASN A 53 17.94 6.25 6.55
N ILE A 54 17.12 7.30 6.69
CA ILE A 54 15.67 7.26 6.43
C ILE A 54 15.36 6.86 4.98
N PHE A 55 16.19 7.25 4.02
CA PHE A 55 15.96 6.91 2.61
C PHE A 55 16.15 5.42 2.30
N GLU A 56 16.84 4.68 3.17
CA GLU A 56 17.07 3.24 3.05
C GLU A 56 15.98 2.40 3.72
N LEU A 57 15.06 3.05 4.45
CA LEU A 57 13.97 2.38 5.13
C LEU A 57 12.86 1.98 4.17
N SER A 58 12.27 0.81 4.42
CA SER A 58 11.01 0.39 3.80
C SER A 58 9.85 1.31 4.20
N GLY A 59 8.74 1.27 3.46
CA GLY A 59 7.54 2.07 3.77
C GLY A 59 7.01 1.82 5.19
N GLY A 60 6.97 0.56 5.65
CA GLY A 60 6.56 0.21 7.00
C GLY A 60 7.54 0.70 8.08
N GLU A 61 8.87 0.63 7.83
CA GLU A 61 9.87 1.17 8.76
C GLU A 61 9.76 2.70 8.86
N LYS A 62 9.54 3.41 7.74
CA LYS A 62 9.29 4.87 7.74
C LYS A 62 8.06 5.23 8.56
N GLN A 63 7.00 4.46 8.45
CA GLN A 63 5.77 4.67 9.23
C GLN A 63 5.99 4.45 10.73
N LYS A 64 6.82 3.44 11.12
CA LYS A 64 7.24 3.25 12.52
C LYS A 64 8.03 4.45 13.06
N ILE A 65 8.94 5.01 12.27
CA ILE A 65 9.71 6.19 12.66
C ILE A 65 8.81 7.43 12.78
N ALA A 66 7.89 7.65 11.84
CA ALA A 66 6.92 8.74 11.91
C ALA A 66 6.02 8.62 13.16
N PHE A 67 5.58 7.41 13.51
CA PHE A 67 4.85 7.17 14.75
C PHE A 67 5.72 7.45 15.98
N ALA A 68 6.98 7.01 15.98
CA ALA A 68 7.92 7.23 17.06
C ALA A 68 8.22 8.71 17.30
N SER A 69 8.30 9.54 16.25
CA SER A 69 8.52 10.99 16.38
C SER A 69 7.34 11.66 17.10
N VAL A 70 6.10 11.27 16.78
CA VAL A 70 4.90 11.76 17.49
C VAL A 70 4.85 11.23 18.93
N TYR A 71 5.19 9.95 19.16
CA TYR A 71 5.22 9.35 20.49
C TYR A 71 6.27 10.03 21.39
N ALA A 72 7.43 10.40 20.84
CA ALA A 72 8.48 11.11 21.56
C ALA A 72 8.01 12.46 22.11
N MET A 73 7.11 13.15 21.41
CA MET A 73 6.50 14.41 21.86
C MET A 73 5.57 14.24 23.06
N ASN A 74 5.11 13.02 23.34
CA ASN A 74 4.22 12.67 24.43
C ASN A 74 2.93 13.53 24.50
N PRO A 75 2.18 13.71 23.41
CA PRO A 75 0.97 14.52 23.40
C PRO A 75 -0.12 13.92 24.29
N GLN A 76 -1.12 14.73 24.67
CA GLN A 76 -2.30 14.24 25.39
C GLN A 76 -3.33 13.62 24.43
N ILE A 77 -3.34 14.07 23.17
CA ILE A 77 -4.25 13.60 22.12
C ILE A 77 -3.44 13.20 20.89
N TYR A 78 -3.63 11.99 20.44
CA TYR A 78 -3.07 11.46 19.18
C TYR A 78 -4.15 11.49 18.11
N LEU A 79 -3.83 12.06 16.95
CA LEU A 79 -4.66 12.02 15.76
C LEU A 79 -3.95 11.17 14.70
N LEU A 80 -4.58 10.07 14.30
CA LEU A 80 -4.02 9.12 13.36
C LEU A 80 -4.96 8.97 12.16
N ASP A 81 -4.44 9.24 10.97
CA ASP A 81 -5.17 9.07 9.72
C ASP A 81 -4.61 7.86 8.99
N GLU A 82 -5.43 6.81 8.87
CA GLU A 82 -5.12 5.53 8.21
C GLU A 82 -3.76 4.92 8.59
N PRO A 83 -3.44 4.80 9.88
CA PRO A 83 -2.11 4.37 10.31
C PRO A 83 -1.75 2.94 9.87
N SER A 84 -2.71 2.13 9.47
CA SER A 84 -2.48 0.76 9.01
C SER A 84 -2.28 0.62 7.49
N SER A 85 -2.37 1.70 6.71
CA SER A 85 -2.50 1.64 5.25
C SER A 85 -1.41 0.85 4.52
N ASN A 86 -0.14 0.99 4.92
CA ASN A 86 1.01 0.35 4.26
C ASN A 86 1.62 -0.78 5.11
N LEU A 87 0.93 -1.21 6.17
CA LEU A 87 1.41 -2.23 7.08
C LEU A 87 0.96 -3.63 6.66
N ASP A 88 1.84 -4.61 6.82
CA ASP A 88 1.48 -6.02 6.80
C ASP A 88 0.86 -6.45 8.14
N MET A 89 0.36 -7.69 8.21
CA MET A 89 -0.35 -8.19 9.40
C MET A 89 0.50 -8.12 10.67
N THR A 90 1.79 -8.41 10.58
CA THR A 90 2.73 -8.35 11.71
C THR A 90 2.88 -6.91 12.21
N SER A 91 3.07 -5.96 11.29
CA SER A 91 3.20 -4.55 11.62
C SER A 91 1.89 -3.93 12.15
N ILE A 92 0.73 -4.43 11.72
CA ILE A 92 -0.56 -4.03 12.29
C ILE A 92 -0.69 -4.52 13.74
N GLN A 93 -0.22 -5.74 14.04
CA GLN A 93 -0.20 -6.22 15.41
C GLN A 93 0.71 -5.38 16.31
N GLU A 94 1.90 -4.99 15.82
CA GLU A 94 2.78 -4.07 16.54
C GLU A 94 2.10 -2.71 16.78
N LEU A 95 1.44 -2.14 15.75
CA LEU A 95 0.67 -0.89 15.90
C LEU A 95 -0.42 -1.04 16.97
N LYS A 96 -1.13 -2.17 17.00
CA LYS A 96 -2.14 -2.48 18.02
C LYS A 96 -1.55 -2.42 19.43
N GLU A 97 -0.36 -3.00 19.64
CA GLU A 97 0.32 -2.95 20.94
C GLU A 97 0.76 -1.53 21.32
N HIS A 98 1.25 -0.75 20.35
CA HIS A 98 1.61 0.66 20.59
C HIS A 98 0.38 1.50 20.99
N LEU A 99 -0.77 1.27 20.36
CA LEU A 99 -2.02 1.92 20.73
C LEU A 99 -2.49 1.53 22.14
N ARG A 100 -2.34 0.25 22.52
CA ARG A 100 -2.59 -0.22 23.89
C ARG A 100 -1.70 0.49 24.90
N LEU A 101 -0.42 0.68 24.59
CA LEU A 101 0.53 1.38 25.43
C LEU A 101 0.10 2.83 25.66
N ILE A 102 -0.26 3.55 24.61
CA ILE A 102 -0.75 4.93 24.66
C ILE A 102 -2.03 5.02 25.51
N LYS A 103 -2.98 4.11 25.28
CA LYS A 103 -4.24 4.03 26.05
C LYS A 103 -3.97 3.79 27.55
N LYS A 104 -3.05 2.86 27.89
CA LYS A 104 -2.64 2.61 29.29
C LYS A 104 -2.00 3.84 29.97
N GLN A 105 -1.37 4.71 29.21
CA GLN A 105 -0.81 5.98 29.70
C GLN A 105 -1.90 7.06 29.92
N GLY A 106 -3.17 6.74 29.73
CA GLY A 106 -4.29 7.67 29.90
C GLY A 106 -4.43 8.72 28.79
N LYS A 107 -3.81 8.48 27.64
CA LYS A 107 -3.89 9.39 26.50
C LYS A 107 -5.14 9.14 25.66
N THR A 108 -5.61 10.17 25.00
CA THR A 108 -6.72 10.07 24.03
C THR A 108 -6.19 9.79 22.64
N VAL A 109 -6.82 8.86 21.94
CA VAL A 109 -6.46 8.53 20.54
C VAL A 109 -7.70 8.67 19.67
N LEU A 110 -7.60 9.42 18.59
CA LEU A 110 -8.60 9.53 17.54
C LEU A 110 -8.01 8.95 16.25
N ILE A 111 -8.68 7.95 15.69
CA ILE A 111 -8.20 7.21 14.52
C ILE A 111 -9.26 7.25 13.43
N ALA A 112 -8.90 7.78 12.24
CA ALA A 112 -9.64 7.54 11.03
C ALA A 112 -9.07 6.27 10.37
N GLU A 113 -9.92 5.24 10.14
CA GLU A 113 -9.44 3.94 9.68
C GLU A 113 -10.52 3.17 8.89
N HIS A 114 -10.05 2.38 7.92
CA HIS A 114 -10.90 1.45 7.17
C HIS A 114 -10.74 0.00 7.62
N ARG A 115 -9.60 -0.39 8.18
CA ARG A 115 -9.34 -1.74 8.71
C ARG A 115 -9.81 -1.81 10.16
N LEU A 116 -11.04 -2.25 10.38
CA LEU A 116 -11.69 -2.18 11.68
C LEU A 116 -11.26 -3.31 12.62
N TYR A 117 -10.92 -4.49 12.09
CA TYR A 117 -10.71 -5.71 12.87
C TYR A 117 -9.70 -5.58 14.02
N TYR A 118 -8.61 -4.80 13.85
CA TYR A 118 -7.61 -4.64 14.91
C TYR A 118 -7.99 -3.60 15.96
N LEU A 119 -8.97 -2.74 15.66
CA LEU A 119 -9.47 -1.69 16.56
C LEU A 119 -10.60 -2.15 17.46
N MET A 120 -11.32 -3.23 17.10
CA MET A 120 -12.50 -3.69 17.83
C MET A 120 -12.25 -3.95 19.32
N GLU A 121 -11.05 -4.43 19.69
CA GLU A 121 -10.64 -4.64 21.08
C GLU A 121 -10.07 -3.39 21.77
N LEU A 122 -9.79 -2.33 21.02
CA LEU A 122 -9.12 -1.13 21.52
C LEU A 122 -10.03 0.08 21.64
N ALA A 123 -10.97 0.21 20.71
CA ALA A 123 -11.86 1.35 20.63
C ALA A 123 -12.82 1.37 21.84
N ASP A 124 -13.11 2.55 22.34
CA ASP A 124 -14.16 2.79 23.33
C ASP A 124 -15.45 3.25 22.65
N ARG A 125 -15.31 3.90 21.49
CA ARG A 125 -16.43 4.37 20.65
C ARG A 125 -16.02 4.32 19.18
N ILE A 126 -17.00 4.03 18.31
CA ILE A 126 -16.88 4.01 16.86
C ILE A 126 -17.84 5.06 16.31
N VAL A 127 -17.34 6.00 15.53
CA VAL A 127 -18.13 7.09 14.91
C VAL A 127 -18.18 6.81 13.41
N TYR A 128 -19.40 6.61 12.90
CA TYR A 128 -19.63 6.44 11.47
C TYR A 128 -19.96 7.77 10.81
N LEU A 129 -19.19 8.10 9.78
CA LEU A 129 -19.29 9.32 8.99
C LEU A 129 -19.75 8.99 7.56
N GLU A 130 -20.75 9.68 7.08
CA GLU A 130 -21.20 9.61 5.69
C GLU A 130 -21.53 11.00 5.16
N LYS A 131 -21.02 11.36 3.98
CA LYS A 131 -21.27 12.63 3.29
C LYS A 131 -21.04 13.87 4.17
N GLY A 132 -20.04 13.81 5.05
CA GLY A 132 -19.68 14.91 5.96
C GLY A 132 -20.53 15.01 7.24
N GLU A 133 -21.41 14.05 7.50
CA GLU A 133 -22.26 14.01 8.69
C GLU A 133 -21.97 12.78 9.55
N ILE A 134 -22.11 12.92 10.87
CA ILE A 134 -22.13 11.78 11.79
C ILE A 134 -23.47 11.08 11.66
N LYS A 135 -23.49 9.85 11.16
CA LYS A 135 -24.70 9.03 11.00
C LYS A 135 -24.92 8.06 12.15
N GLY A 136 -23.88 7.73 12.90
CA GLY A 136 -23.99 6.86 14.07
C GLY A 136 -22.79 6.95 15.00
N ILE A 137 -23.04 6.67 16.27
CA ILE A 137 -22.02 6.50 17.30
C ILE A 137 -22.35 5.19 18.01
N TYR A 138 -21.40 4.28 18.03
CA TYR A 138 -21.58 2.92 18.53
C TYR A 138 -20.53 2.59 19.59
N THR A 139 -20.88 1.72 20.52
CA THR A 139 -19.88 0.94 21.26
C THR A 139 -19.32 -0.16 20.35
N PRO A 140 -18.14 -0.74 20.65
CA PRO A 140 -17.64 -1.88 19.90
C PRO A 140 -18.62 -3.05 19.86
N GLU A 141 -19.34 -3.30 20.96
CA GLU A 141 -20.34 -4.37 21.06
C GLU A 141 -21.53 -4.13 20.15
N GLU A 142 -22.09 -2.92 20.14
CA GLU A 142 -23.19 -2.54 19.22
C GLU A 142 -22.76 -2.64 17.76
N PHE A 143 -21.53 -2.18 17.46
CA PHE A 143 -20.98 -2.21 16.10
C PHE A 143 -20.72 -3.64 15.61
N TRP A 144 -20.30 -4.52 16.50
CA TRP A 144 -20.11 -5.95 16.21
C TRP A 144 -21.42 -6.65 15.85
N GLN A 145 -22.54 -6.20 16.44
CA GLN A 145 -23.89 -6.76 16.18
C GLN A 145 -24.53 -6.29 14.87
N LEU A 146 -23.93 -5.29 14.19
CA LEU A 146 -24.42 -4.88 12.87
C LEU A 146 -24.36 -6.06 11.90
N SER A 147 -25.44 -6.24 11.13
CA SER A 147 -25.46 -7.29 10.12
C SER A 147 -24.43 -7.05 9.01
N GLU A 148 -23.98 -8.10 8.35
CA GLU A 148 -23.07 -7.97 7.21
C GLU A 148 -23.65 -7.08 6.10
N PRO A 149 -24.92 -7.22 5.69
CA PRO A 149 -25.52 -6.33 4.71
C PRO A 149 -25.54 -4.85 5.15
N ASP A 150 -25.74 -4.57 6.45
CA ASP A 150 -25.72 -3.19 6.94
C ASP A 150 -24.30 -2.61 6.83
N ARG A 151 -23.27 -3.38 7.20
CA ARG A 151 -21.88 -2.95 7.08
C ARG A 151 -21.47 -2.74 5.62
N GLU A 152 -21.90 -3.60 4.71
CA GLU A 152 -21.67 -3.45 3.27
C GLU A 152 -22.33 -2.19 2.73
N HIS A 153 -23.59 -1.93 3.13
CA HIS A 153 -24.29 -0.70 2.75
C HIS A 153 -23.59 0.56 3.26
N MET A 154 -22.98 0.49 4.44
CA MET A 154 -22.15 1.55 5.01
C MET A 154 -20.76 1.65 4.34
N GLY A 155 -20.42 0.77 3.38
CA GLY A 155 -19.10 0.73 2.74
C GLY A 155 -17.98 0.28 3.68
N LEU A 156 -18.28 -0.45 4.74
CA LEU A 156 -17.34 -0.84 5.79
C LEU A 156 -16.76 -2.23 5.53
N ARG A 157 -15.53 -2.42 5.98
CA ARG A 157 -14.84 -3.72 5.89
C ARG A 157 -15.22 -4.65 7.03
N ALA A 158 -14.87 -5.94 6.86
CA ALA A 158 -15.07 -6.95 7.88
C ALA A 158 -14.41 -6.55 9.21
N VAL A 159 -15.16 -6.75 10.29
CA VAL A 159 -14.69 -6.57 11.68
C VAL A 159 -14.02 -7.82 12.23
N ASP A 160 -14.30 -8.96 11.62
CA ASP A 160 -13.68 -10.26 11.93
C ASP A 160 -13.14 -10.90 10.63
N LEU A 161 -11.83 -11.06 10.55
CA LEU A 161 -11.19 -11.72 9.41
C LEU A 161 -11.42 -13.24 9.40
N GLN A 162 -11.76 -13.86 10.54
CA GLN A 162 -12.03 -15.30 10.62
C GLN A 162 -13.40 -15.64 10.04
N ALA A 163 -14.32 -14.68 9.99
CA ALA A 163 -15.64 -14.85 9.38
C ALA A 163 -15.63 -14.73 7.85
N VAL A 164 -14.52 -14.26 7.26
CA VAL A 164 -14.39 -14.10 5.81
C VAL A 164 -13.92 -15.43 5.19
N PHE A 165 -14.84 -16.12 4.52
CA PHE A 165 -14.51 -17.35 3.81
C PHE A 165 -14.47 -17.08 2.30
N PRO A 166 -13.38 -17.48 1.59
CA PRO A 166 -13.34 -17.39 0.14
C PRO A 166 -14.39 -18.34 -0.46
N GLN A 167 -15.16 -17.85 -1.41
CA GLN A 167 -16.03 -18.71 -2.21
C GLN A 167 -15.15 -19.69 -3.01
N LYS A 168 -15.32 -21.00 -2.79
CA LYS A 168 -14.58 -22.02 -3.55
C LYS A 168 -15.16 -22.08 -4.97
N ALA A 169 -14.55 -21.38 -5.89
CA ALA A 169 -14.78 -21.66 -7.32
C ALA A 169 -14.03 -22.96 -7.65
N HIS A 170 -14.77 -24.05 -7.90
CA HIS A 170 -14.23 -25.23 -8.56
C HIS A 170 -14.11 -24.93 -10.06
N LEU A 171 -13.03 -24.27 -10.42
CA LEU A 171 -12.65 -24.17 -11.82
C LEU A 171 -11.80 -25.41 -12.17
N PRO A 172 -12.04 -26.06 -13.33
CA PRO A 172 -11.12 -27.08 -13.82
C PRO A 172 -9.73 -26.45 -13.95
N ALA A 173 -8.69 -27.24 -13.72
CA ALA A 173 -7.32 -26.77 -13.83
C ALA A 173 -7.12 -26.14 -15.22
N PRO A 174 -6.88 -24.84 -15.31
CA PRO A 174 -6.79 -24.17 -16.60
C PRO A 174 -5.55 -24.66 -17.36
N THR A 175 -5.64 -24.76 -18.68
CA THR A 175 -4.45 -24.99 -19.51
C THR A 175 -3.47 -23.85 -19.28
N PRO A 176 -2.21 -24.14 -18.89
CA PRO A 176 -1.22 -23.09 -18.66
C PRO A 176 -1.02 -22.22 -19.89
N VAL A 177 -1.10 -20.92 -19.72
CA VAL A 177 -0.76 -19.92 -20.74
C VAL A 177 0.58 -19.26 -20.42
N LEU A 178 0.84 -18.98 -19.15
CA LEU A 178 2.11 -18.44 -18.67
C LEU A 178 2.76 -19.46 -17.73
N GLU A 179 4.01 -19.82 -18.00
CA GLU A 179 4.79 -20.67 -17.12
C GLU A 179 6.14 -20.04 -16.80
N LEU A 180 6.55 -20.20 -15.54
CA LEU A 180 7.89 -19.85 -15.05
C LEU A 180 8.59 -21.13 -14.62
N ARG A 181 9.84 -21.31 -15.05
CA ARG A 181 10.66 -22.46 -14.68
C ARG A 181 12.03 -22.01 -14.17
N ASN A 182 12.33 -22.38 -12.93
CA ASN A 182 13.61 -22.09 -12.26
C ASN A 182 13.99 -20.60 -12.28
N VAL A 183 13.00 -19.70 -12.12
CA VAL A 183 13.24 -18.26 -12.20
C VAL A 183 13.90 -17.76 -10.92
N THR A 184 15.05 -17.11 -11.06
CA THR A 184 15.80 -16.48 -9.97
C THR A 184 15.94 -15.00 -10.24
N LEU A 185 15.55 -14.17 -9.27
CA LEU A 185 15.57 -12.72 -9.36
C LEU A 185 16.62 -12.13 -8.44
N ARG A 186 17.42 -11.19 -8.97
CA ARG A 186 18.47 -10.50 -8.23
C ARG A 186 18.24 -8.99 -8.24
N TYR A 187 18.76 -8.32 -7.24
CA TYR A 187 18.85 -6.88 -7.17
C TYR A 187 20.23 -6.47 -6.60
N LYS A 188 21.02 -5.74 -7.37
CA LYS A 188 22.38 -5.32 -6.97
C LYS A 188 23.21 -6.49 -6.40
N LYS A 189 23.34 -7.59 -7.10
CA LYS A 189 24.06 -8.81 -6.69
C LYS A 189 23.44 -9.61 -5.55
N ARG A 190 22.34 -9.16 -4.94
CA ARG A 190 21.61 -9.91 -3.92
C ARG A 190 20.48 -10.70 -4.56
N THR A 191 20.41 -12.00 -4.30
CA THR A 191 19.25 -12.82 -4.70
C THR A 191 18.07 -12.42 -3.85
N ILE A 192 16.97 -12.05 -4.49
CA ILE A 192 15.71 -11.66 -3.87
C ILE A 192 14.75 -12.86 -3.82
N LEU A 193 14.62 -13.54 -4.95
CA LEU A 193 13.80 -14.73 -5.10
C LEU A 193 14.60 -15.79 -5.83
N HIS A 194 14.47 -17.04 -5.42
CA HIS A 194 15.26 -18.16 -5.93
C HIS A 194 14.34 -19.30 -6.37
N ASP A 195 14.65 -19.87 -7.54
CA ASP A 195 14.04 -21.08 -8.07
C ASP A 195 12.50 -21.07 -8.09
N ILE A 196 11.92 -20.00 -8.64
CA ILE A 196 10.48 -19.86 -8.71
C ILE A 196 9.93 -20.67 -9.87
N GLY A 197 8.97 -21.56 -9.58
CA GLY A 197 8.08 -22.18 -10.53
C GLY A 197 6.66 -21.67 -10.32
N LEU A 198 5.99 -21.28 -11.39
CA LEU A 198 4.59 -20.86 -11.40
C LEU A 198 3.97 -21.22 -12.74
N SER A 199 2.72 -21.63 -12.73
CA SER A 199 1.92 -21.74 -13.95
C SER A 199 0.61 -20.98 -13.76
N ALA A 200 0.18 -20.30 -14.80
CA ALA A 200 -1.05 -19.51 -14.82
C ALA A 200 -1.85 -19.82 -16.08
N GLY A 201 -3.13 -20.06 -15.93
CA GLY A 201 -4.06 -20.30 -17.01
C GLY A 201 -4.82 -19.06 -17.47
N LYS A 202 -5.52 -19.17 -18.59
CA LYS A 202 -6.34 -18.09 -19.12
C LYS A 202 -7.53 -17.82 -18.18
N GLY A 203 -7.72 -16.54 -17.81
CA GLY A 203 -8.80 -16.11 -16.91
C GLY A 203 -8.56 -16.44 -15.43
N GLU A 204 -7.38 -16.97 -15.09
CA GLU A 204 -7.04 -17.25 -13.70
C GLU A 204 -6.61 -15.98 -12.96
N VAL A 205 -7.06 -15.83 -11.72
CA VAL A 205 -6.65 -14.75 -10.81
C VAL A 205 -5.72 -15.34 -9.76
N ILE A 206 -4.48 -14.88 -9.74
CA ILE A 206 -3.44 -15.38 -8.83
C ILE A 206 -3.09 -14.30 -7.82
N GLY A 207 -3.33 -14.59 -6.53
CA GLY A 207 -2.92 -13.73 -5.42
C GLY A 207 -1.45 -13.96 -5.02
N VAL A 208 -0.58 -12.97 -5.22
CA VAL A 208 0.81 -12.99 -4.76
C VAL A 208 0.90 -12.35 -3.38
N VAL A 209 1.04 -13.17 -2.34
CA VAL A 209 1.02 -12.74 -0.93
C VAL A 209 2.37 -12.91 -0.25
N GLY A 210 2.60 -12.20 0.84
CA GLY A 210 3.84 -12.26 1.63
C GLY A 210 4.10 -10.96 2.39
N HIS A 211 5.03 -11.01 3.35
CA HIS A 211 5.43 -9.84 4.15
C HIS A 211 6.00 -8.70 3.30
N ASN A 212 6.07 -7.51 3.89
CA ASN A 212 6.76 -6.39 3.27
C ASN A 212 8.25 -6.75 3.08
N GLY A 213 8.78 -6.43 1.89
CA GLY A 213 10.15 -6.82 1.53
C GLY A 213 10.32 -8.26 1.00
N ALA A 214 9.27 -9.09 0.95
CA ALA A 214 9.35 -10.47 0.43
C ALA A 214 9.63 -10.56 -1.08
N GLY A 215 9.67 -9.45 -1.82
CA GLY A 215 9.99 -9.44 -3.25
C GLY A 215 8.78 -9.45 -4.18
N LYS A 216 7.54 -9.25 -3.67
CA LYS A 216 6.31 -9.24 -4.49
C LYS A 216 6.39 -8.29 -5.68
N THR A 217 6.77 -7.04 -5.45
CA THR A 217 6.92 -6.04 -6.52
C THR A 217 8.03 -6.40 -7.50
N THR A 218 9.15 -6.97 -7.01
CA THR A 218 10.24 -7.45 -7.87
C THR A 218 9.77 -8.58 -8.77
N PHE A 219 8.97 -9.50 -8.21
CA PHE A 219 8.35 -10.59 -8.95
C PHE A 219 7.39 -10.08 -10.03
N SER A 220 6.45 -9.19 -9.68
CA SER A 220 5.52 -8.58 -10.64
C SER A 220 6.26 -7.85 -11.76
N ARG A 221 7.31 -7.08 -11.43
CA ARG A 221 8.17 -6.42 -12.43
C ARG A 221 8.91 -7.38 -13.32
N ALA A 222 9.32 -8.54 -12.82
CA ALA A 222 9.96 -9.57 -13.65
C ALA A 222 8.96 -10.22 -14.61
N LEU A 223 7.74 -10.50 -14.15
CA LEU A 223 6.67 -11.01 -15.01
C LEU A 223 6.39 -10.08 -16.19
N CYS A 224 6.26 -8.78 -15.94
CA CYS A 224 6.08 -7.76 -17.00
C CYS A 224 7.34 -7.53 -17.84
N GLY A 225 8.50 -8.11 -17.53
CA GLY A 225 9.75 -7.79 -18.22
C GLY A 225 10.37 -6.44 -17.84
N LEU A 226 9.88 -5.75 -16.80
CA LEU A 226 10.45 -4.51 -16.31
C LEU A 226 11.73 -4.73 -15.52
N HIS A 227 11.87 -5.87 -14.84
CA HIS A 227 13.07 -6.27 -14.12
C HIS A 227 14.03 -7.01 -15.06
N LYS A 228 15.32 -6.60 -15.07
CA LYS A 228 16.32 -7.13 -16.04
C LYS A 228 17.19 -8.24 -15.47
N ASP A 229 17.43 -8.20 -14.15
CA ASP A 229 18.37 -9.11 -13.49
C ASP A 229 17.64 -10.37 -13.02
N CYS A 230 17.30 -11.22 -14.00
CA CYS A 230 16.61 -12.48 -13.78
C CYS A 230 17.17 -13.58 -14.69
N ASP A 231 17.30 -14.78 -14.12
CA ASP A 231 17.61 -16.02 -14.82
C ASP A 231 16.40 -16.94 -14.79
N GLY A 232 16.42 -18.02 -15.59
CA GLY A 232 15.34 -18.99 -15.72
C GLY A 232 14.54 -18.80 -16.99
N GLN A 233 13.45 -19.54 -17.12
CA GLN A 233 12.63 -19.57 -18.33
C GLN A 233 11.25 -19.00 -18.05
N PHE A 234 10.81 -18.16 -18.97
CA PHE A 234 9.42 -17.71 -19.08
C PHE A 234 8.85 -18.25 -20.37
N LEU A 235 7.71 -18.92 -20.29
CA LEU A 235 7.03 -19.51 -21.43
C LEU A 235 5.63 -18.92 -21.55
N TRP A 236 5.20 -18.68 -22.77
CA TRP A 236 3.83 -18.29 -23.12
C TRP A 236 3.27 -19.32 -24.09
N GLU A 237 2.17 -19.97 -23.75
CA GLU A 237 1.60 -21.09 -24.53
C GLU A 237 2.65 -22.16 -24.86
N SER A 238 3.48 -22.51 -23.88
CA SER A 238 4.60 -23.46 -23.94
C SER A 238 5.81 -23.00 -24.74
N GLU A 239 5.81 -21.85 -25.38
CA GLU A 239 6.94 -21.30 -26.12
C GLU A 239 7.74 -20.30 -25.27
N PRO A 240 9.08 -20.32 -25.32
CA PRO A 240 9.91 -19.36 -24.64
C PRO A 240 9.60 -17.93 -25.06
N ILE A 241 9.39 -17.05 -24.06
CA ILE A 241 9.04 -15.63 -24.27
C ILE A 241 10.16 -14.71 -23.78
N GLU A 242 10.62 -13.83 -24.62
CA GLU A 242 11.64 -12.85 -24.33
C GLU A 242 11.12 -11.66 -23.51
N ARG A 243 12.05 -10.96 -22.83
CA ARG A 243 11.72 -9.80 -22.00
C ARG A 243 10.91 -8.72 -22.73
N LYS A 244 11.27 -8.42 -23.98
CA LYS A 244 10.57 -7.41 -24.79
C LYS A 244 9.14 -7.80 -25.09
N GLU A 245 8.92 -9.06 -25.34
CA GLU A 245 7.60 -9.61 -25.65
C GLU A 245 6.72 -9.64 -24.39
N ARG A 246 7.28 -9.98 -23.20
CA ARG A 246 6.57 -9.84 -21.94
C ARG A 246 6.10 -8.41 -21.69
N LEU A 247 6.94 -7.40 -21.98
CA LEU A 247 6.55 -5.98 -21.91
C LEU A 247 5.39 -5.62 -22.85
N GLN A 248 5.32 -6.26 -24.02
CA GLN A 248 4.23 -6.00 -24.97
C GLN A 248 2.92 -6.68 -24.55
N ARG A 249 2.98 -7.85 -23.94
CA ARG A 249 1.82 -8.65 -23.53
C ARG A 249 1.28 -8.30 -22.15
N SER A 250 2.04 -7.61 -21.32
CA SER A 250 1.65 -7.32 -19.95
C SER A 250 1.37 -5.84 -19.74
N TYR A 251 0.43 -5.57 -18.84
CA TYR A 251 0.24 -4.24 -18.23
C TYR A 251 0.39 -4.37 -16.72
N MET A 252 1.01 -3.40 -16.09
CA MET A 252 1.23 -3.39 -14.66
C MET A 252 0.67 -2.11 -14.06
N VAL A 253 -0.37 -2.22 -13.24
CA VAL A 253 -0.85 -1.11 -12.41
C VAL A 253 0.02 -1.02 -11.16
N MET A 254 0.67 0.10 -10.97
CA MET A 254 1.59 0.32 -9.85
C MET A 254 0.85 0.63 -8.55
N GLN A 255 1.52 0.36 -7.43
CA GLN A 255 1.03 0.69 -6.10
C GLN A 255 0.77 2.20 -5.93
N ASP A 256 1.65 3.04 -6.45
CA ASP A 256 1.47 4.48 -6.49
C ASP A 256 1.16 4.90 -7.94
N VAL A 257 -0.13 5.05 -8.21
CA VAL A 257 -0.64 5.42 -9.53
C VAL A 257 -0.26 6.84 -9.97
N ASN A 258 0.27 7.69 -9.07
CA ASN A 258 0.76 9.01 -9.45
C ASN A 258 1.96 8.94 -10.40
N TYR A 259 2.68 7.81 -10.44
CA TYR A 259 3.78 7.58 -11.38
C TYR A 259 3.34 7.03 -12.74
N GLU A 260 2.04 6.82 -12.96
CA GLU A 260 1.51 6.22 -14.18
C GLU A 260 0.59 7.15 -14.97
N LEU A 261 0.07 8.21 -14.34
CA LEU A 261 -0.93 9.09 -14.94
C LEU A 261 -0.27 10.40 -15.37
N PHE A 262 -0.16 10.61 -16.69
CA PHE A 262 0.61 11.70 -17.31
C PHE A 262 -0.20 12.62 -18.21
N ALA A 263 -1.39 12.20 -18.66
CA ALA A 263 -2.19 12.97 -19.63
C ALA A 263 -2.89 14.18 -19.01
N GLU A 264 -3.36 15.08 -19.84
CA GLU A 264 -4.03 16.33 -19.44
C GLU A 264 -5.47 16.11 -18.94
N SER A 265 -6.08 14.96 -19.28
CA SER A 265 -7.43 14.62 -18.84
C SER A 265 -7.56 13.10 -18.60
N VAL A 266 -8.59 12.70 -17.87
CA VAL A 266 -8.93 11.28 -17.64
C VAL A 266 -9.18 10.55 -18.95
N GLU A 267 -9.91 11.16 -19.89
CA GLU A 267 -10.17 10.56 -21.21
C GLU A 267 -8.88 10.40 -22.03
N ALA A 268 -8.03 11.44 -22.02
CA ALA A 268 -6.74 11.35 -22.69
C ALA A 268 -5.83 10.29 -22.08
N GLU A 269 -5.89 10.10 -20.76
CA GLU A 269 -5.15 9.04 -20.06
C GLU A 269 -5.63 7.65 -20.49
N CYS A 270 -6.96 7.43 -20.58
CA CYS A 270 -7.54 6.18 -21.05
C CYS A 270 -7.11 5.79 -22.48
N SER A 271 -6.72 6.76 -23.29
CA SER A 271 -6.25 6.58 -24.66
C SER A 271 -4.73 6.68 -24.82
N PHE A 272 -4.01 6.98 -23.72
CA PHE A 272 -2.60 7.30 -23.75
C PHE A 272 -1.74 6.12 -24.26
N GLY A 273 -0.91 6.37 -25.27
CA GLY A 273 -0.02 5.38 -25.85
C GLY A 273 -0.69 4.30 -26.71
N ILE A 274 -2.01 4.37 -26.91
CA ILE A 274 -2.76 3.45 -27.77
C ILE A 274 -2.90 4.07 -29.17
N ARG A 275 -2.42 3.33 -30.18
CA ARG A 275 -2.58 3.75 -31.58
C ARG A 275 -4.01 3.42 -32.04
N ASN A 276 -4.83 4.44 -32.38
CA ASN A 276 -6.24 4.31 -32.76
C ASN A 276 -7.07 3.63 -31.65
N PRO A 277 -7.29 4.29 -30.51
CA PRO A 277 -8.10 3.74 -29.44
C PRO A 277 -9.56 3.55 -29.91
N ASP A 278 -10.16 2.45 -29.52
CA ASP A 278 -11.59 2.22 -29.70
C ASP A 278 -12.38 3.12 -28.77
N GLN A 279 -13.05 4.14 -29.31
CA GLN A 279 -13.77 5.14 -28.55
C GLN A 279 -14.98 4.55 -27.80
N ASP A 280 -15.65 3.56 -28.41
CA ASP A 280 -16.79 2.89 -27.78
C ASP A 280 -16.32 2.10 -26.54
N LEU A 281 -15.17 1.44 -26.63
CA LEU A 281 -14.53 0.76 -25.49
C LEU A 281 -14.11 1.75 -24.40
N VAL A 282 -13.53 2.90 -24.77
CA VAL A 282 -13.15 3.95 -23.81
C VAL A 282 -14.36 4.45 -23.07
N GLU A 283 -15.45 4.80 -23.78
CA GLU A 283 -16.67 5.30 -23.17
C GLU A 283 -17.36 4.29 -22.26
N THR A 284 -17.44 3.04 -22.71
CA THR A 284 -18.04 1.95 -21.92
C THR A 284 -17.23 1.71 -20.65
N THR A 285 -15.91 1.61 -20.76
CA THR A 285 -15.04 1.38 -19.60
C THR A 285 -15.11 2.54 -18.61
N MET A 286 -15.10 3.78 -19.10
CA MET A 286 -15.24 4.95 -18.22
C MET A 286 -16.60 4.96 -17.50
N ALA A 287 -17.68 4.55 -18.16
CA ALA A 287 -19.01 4.46 -17.55
C ALA A 287 -19.06 3.38 -16.47
N GLU A 288 -18.55 2.16 -16.77
CA GLU A 288 -18.50 1.04 -15.82
C GLU A 288 -17.70 1.37 -14.56
N LEU A 289 -16.62 2.12 -14.69
CA LEU A 289 -15.76 2.51 -13.57
C LEU A 289 -16.17 3.86 -12.91
N GLY A 290 -17.32 4.44 -13.31
CA GLY A 290 -17.85 5.69 -12.74
C GLY A 290 -16.91 6.88 -12.96
N LEU A 291 -16.22 6.93 -14.10
CA LEU A 291 -15.26 7.98 -14.46
C LEU A 291 -15.82 9.07 -15.38
N THR A 292 -17.02 8.87 -15.94
CA THR A 292 -17.62 9.78 -16.93
C THR A 292 -17.71 11.23 -16.44
N THR A 293 -18.03 11.44 -15.15
CA THR A 293 -18.13 12.78 -14.56
C THR A 293 -16.79 13.47 -14.37
N TYR A 294 -15.68 12.74 -14.54
CA TYR A 294 -14.31 13.23 -14.39
C TYR A 294 -13.58 13.32 -15.72
N ARG A 295 -14.24 13.06 -16.85
CA ARG A 295 -13.71 12.94 -18.21
C ARG A 295 -12.63 13.99 -18.54
N GLU A 296 -12.98 15.25 -18.32
CA GLU A 296 -12.13 16.41 -18.66
C GLU A 296 -11.18 16.85 -17.51
N ARG A 297 -11.27 16.19 -16.35
CA ARG A 297 -10.41 16.54 -15.22
C ARG A 297 -9.00 16.03 -15.41
N HIS A 298 -8.04 16.85 -14.98
CA HIS A 298 -6.65 16.41 -14.91
C HIS A 298 -6.51 15.31 -13.82
N PRO A 299 -5.84 14.17 -14.10
CA PRO A 299 -5.72 13.05 -13.16
C PRO A 299 -5.20 13.46 -11.77
N ASN A 300 -4.32 14.45 -11.68
CA ASN A 300 -3.79 14.93 -10.39
C ASN A 300 -4.84 15.54 -9.47
N THR A 301 -6.00 15.95 -9.98
CA THR A 301 -7.10 16.51 -9.18
C THR A 301 -8.03 15.46 -8.59
N LEU A 302 -7.83 14.21 -8.95
CA LEU A 302 -8.63 13.08 -8.50
C LEU A 302 -8.19 12.60 -7.11
N SER A 303 -9.13 11.99 -6.37
CA SER A 303 -8.80 11.24 -5.15
C SER A 303 -7.97 9.98 -5.48
N GLY A 304 -7.32 9.39 -4.47
CA GLY A 304 -6.53 8.17 -4.65
C GLY A 304 -7.32 7.02 -5.30
N GLY A 305 -8.54 6.74 -4.82
CA GLY A 305 -9.39 5.71 -5.39
C GLY A 305 -9.87 6.04 -6.82
N GLN A 306 -10.14 7.32 -7.13
CA GLN A 306 -10.46 7.72 -8.50
C GLN A 306 -9.27 7.52 -9.45
N LYS A 307 -8.05 7.90 -9.04
CA LYS A 307 -6.82 7.66 -9.81
C LYS A 307 -6.60 6.18 -10.08
N GLN A 308 -6.86 5.33 -9.09
CA GLN A 308 -6.74 3.89 -9.26
C GLN A 308 -7.74 3.35 -10.28
N ARG A 309 -9.00 3.81 -10.24
CA ARG A 309 -9.99 3.44 -11.27
C ARG A 309 -9.56 3.87 -12.66
N VAL A 310 -8.91 5.03 -12.80
CA VAL A 310 -8.32 5.46 -14.10
C VAL A 310 -7.22 4.48 -14.54
N ALA A 311 -6.31 4.09 -13.66
CA ALA A 311 -5.25 3.14 -14.01
C ALA A 311 -5.81 1.75 -14.40
N VAL A 312 -6.89 1.31 -13.74
CA VAL A 312 -7.63 0.09 -14.11
C VAL A 312 -8.29 0.28 -15.49
N ALA A 313 -8.93 1.43 -15.76
CA ALA A 313 -9.53 1.72 -17.06
C ALA A 313 -8.50 1.62 -18.19
N VAL A 314 -7.33 2.26 -18.02
CA VAL A 314 -6.22 2.17 -18.97
C VAL A 314 -5.81 0.72 -19.20
N SER A 315 -5.71 -0.09 -18.15
CA SER A 315 -5.35 -1.51 -18.26
C SER A 315 -6.37 -2.34 -19.04
N MET A 316 -7.66 -2.05 -18.91
CA MET A 316 -8.74 -2.71 -19.65
C MET A 316 -8.74 -2.32 -21.13
N ILE A 317 -8.52 -1.03 -21.42
CA ILE A 317 -8.56 -0.49 -22.78
C ILE A 317 -7.30 -0.87 -23.57
N CYS A 318 -6.14 -1.02 -22.93
CA CYS A 318 -4.89 -1.34 -23.62
C CYS A 318 -4.85 -2.77 -24.20
N GLY A 319 -5.83 -3.63 -23.88
CA GLY A 319 -5.99 -4.97 -24.49
C GLY A 319 -4.81 -5.91 -24.29
N LYS A 320 -4.13 -5.84 -23.14
CA LYS A 320 -3.00 -6.72 -22.83
C LYS A 320 -3.46 -8.09 -22.34
N ASP A 321 -2.69 -9.12 -22.66
CA ASP A 321 -2.99 -10.51 -22.30
C ASP A 321 -2.86 -10.78 -20.80
N CYS A 322 -1.98 -10.04 -20.11
CA CYS A 322 -1.66 -10.23 -18.70
C CYS A 322 -1.77 -8.89 -17.95
N LEU A 323 -2.64 -8.85 -16.93
CA LEU A 323 -2.76 -7.71 -16.04
C LEU A 323 -2.13 -8.03 -14.70
N LEU A 324 -1.17 -7.22 -14.29
CA LEU A 324 -0.53 -7.27 -12.98
C LEU A 324 -0.95 -6.05 -12.17
N TYR A 325 -1.61 -6.31 -11.06
CA TYR A 325 -2.07 -5.26 -10.17
C TYR A 325 -1.27 -5.28 -8.86
N THR A 326 -0.62 -4.18 -8.54
CA THR A 326 0.11 -4.03 -7.28
C THR A 326 -0.61 -3.03 -6.40
N SER A 327 -1.40 -3.52 -5.44
CA SER A 327 -2.11 -2.66 -4.49
C SER A 327 -1.46 -2.66 -3.11
N PRO A 328 -1.34 -1.51 -2.43
CA PRO A 328 -0.94 -1.45 -1.04
C PRO A 328 -2.04 -1.94 -0.11
N SER A 329 -3.28 -1.94 -0.58
CA SER A 329 -4.46 -2.25 0.24
C SER A 329 -5.60 -2.72 -0.65
N PRO A 330 -6.44 -3.66 -0.18
CA PRO A 330 -7.70 -4.03 -0.84
C PRO A 330 -8.73 -2.89 -0.95
N ARG A 331 -8.37 -1.64 -0.68
CA ARG A 331 -9.28 -0.48 -0.64
C ARG A 331 -9.97 -0.16 -1.95
N ASP A 332 -9.38 -0.60 -3.05
CA ASP A 332 -9.62 0.08 -4.32
C ASP A 332 -10.44 -0.76 -5.30
N ILE A 333 -10.91 -1.93 -4.86
CA ILE A 333 -11.75 -2.82 -5.68
C ILE A 333 -13.22 -2.80 -5.24
N SER A 334 -13.54 -2.18 -4.10
CA SER A 334 -14.92 -2.05 -3.60
C SER A 334 -15.27 -0.57 -3.43
N GLY A 335 -15.67 0.07 -4.49
CA GLY A 335 -16.27 1.41 -4.45
C GLY A 335 -17.45 1.44 -5.38
#